data_66cfb1e9643ee60096ce74beb67f5451
#
_entry.id   66cfb1e9643ee60096ce74beb67f5451
#
_cell.length_a   1.000
_cell.length_b   1.000
_cell.length_c   1.000
_cell.angle_alpha   90.00
_cell.angle_beta   90.00
_cell.angle_gamma   90.00
#
_symmetry.space_group_name_H-M   'P 1'
#
loop_
_entity.id
_entity.type
_entity.pdbx_description
1 polymer ?
#
loop_
_entity_poly.entity_id
_entity_poly.type
_entity_poly.pdbx_seq_one_letter_code
_entity_poly.pdbx_strand_id
1 'polypeptide(L)'
;MNTIIDINDHRDSMIDIRQLRVSNRRLDSTLISPAQEVVTTALAPEHTSEPIKDMVDIDRISKFLIASKRFRDNMLFIVGINFGLRASDLRMLRFSNLINDNLVFKDSFPVFEKKTRNTRKRKKNRYITINDAVVEAVTLYLENTPNVSLSDYLFRSESRNSTGSTEPITIQGINLILKGIASDLGLNVKFSSHSLRKTFCYWMMVQGHNEPRRLLLLQKMLGHSSTMQTLTYIGLDADEIADAYRNLNIGYSQGRGNVINSVIFEEDAV
;
A
#
# COMPACT_ATOMS: atom_id res chain seq x y z
N MET A 1 48.10 30.41 -13.66
CA MET A 1 46.97 30.69 -12.75
C MET A 1 45.98 29.59 -12.90
N ASN A 2 46.05 28.60 -12.04
CA ASN A 2 45.06 27.50 -12.00
C ASN A 2 43.93 27.84 -11.08
N THR A 3 42.77 28.07 -11.66
CA THR A 3 41.56 28.28 -10.86
C THR A 3 41.04 26.88 -10.46
N ILE A 4 41.17 26.56 -9.18
CA ILE A 4 40.59 25.39 -8.57
C ILE A 4 39.08 25.68 -8.45
N ILE A 5 38.26 24.93 -9.18
CA ILE A 5 36.81 24.92 -9.03
C ILE A 5 36.51 24.08 -7.78
N ASP A 6 36.05 24.74 -6.73
CA ASP A 6 35.59 24.13 -5.48
C ASP A 6 34.26 23.40 -5.73
N ILE A 7 34.30 22.06 -5.65
CA ILE A 7 33.15 21.17 -5.99
C ILE A 7 32.27 20.91 -4.74
N ASN A 8 32.37 21.72 -3.69
CA ASN A 8 31.72 21.46 -2.39
C ASN A 8 30.66 22.50 -1.99
N ASP A 9 29.75 22.87 -2.88
CA ASP A 9 28.56 23.64 -2.44
C ASP A 9 27.25 22.95 -2.85
N HIS A 10 27.10 21.67 -2.48
CA HIS A 10 25.80 21.05 -2.37
C HIS A 10 25.25 21.31 -0.97
N ARG A 11 24.78 22.53 -0.73
CA ARG A 11 23.84 22.78 0.36
C ARG A 11 22.63 21.91 0.11
N ASP A 12 22.43 20.91 0.96
CA ASP A 12 21.18 20.14 1.03
C ASP A 12 20.03 21.14 1.13
N SER A 13 19.32 21.35 0.02
CA SER A 13 18.21 22.30 -0.01
C SER A 13 17.08 21.76 0.86
N MET A 14 16.80 22.46 1.96
CA MET A 14 15.64 22.17 2.80
C MET A 14 14.35 22.34 1.99
N ILE A 15 13.38 21.49 2.21
CA ILE A 15 12.06 21.58 1.59
C ILE A 15 11.31 22.74 2.24
N ASP A 16 11.08 23.83 1.49
CA ASP A 16 10.13 24.87 1.91
C ASP A 16 8.72 24.46 1.45
N ILE A 17 7.91 24.07 2.43
CA ILE A 17 6.54 23.60 2.18
C ILE A 17 5.66 24.64 1.48
N ARG A 18 5.94 25.93 1.67
CA ARG A 18 5.17 27.01 1.03
C ARG A 18 5.37 27.04 -0.50
N GLN A 19 6.43 26.41 -0.99
CA GLN A 19 6.77 26.31 -2.41
C GLN A 19 6.38 24.99 -3.03
N LEU A 20 5.85 24.04 -2.22
CA LEU A 20 5.47 22.73 -2.71
C LEU A 20 4.26 22.84 -3.68
N ARG A 21 4.40 22.31 -4.88
CA ARG A 21 3.38 22.36 -5.92
C ARG A 21 3.10 20.97 -6.48
N VAL A 22 1.83 20.74 -6.82
CA VAL A 22 1.37 19.54 -7.54
C VAL A 22 1.24 19.92 -9.01
N SER A 23 1.76 19.11 -9.92
CA SER A 23 1.52 19.30 -11.35
C SER A 23 0.02 19.13 -11.61
N ASN A 24 -0.60 20.12 -12.31
CA ASN A 24 -2.04 20.22 -12.54
C ASN A 24 -2.62 18.92 -13.12
N ARG A 25 -3.29 18.11 -12.30
CA ARG A 25 -4.19 17.04 -12.72
C ARG A 25 -5.62 17.42 -12.41
N ARG A 26 -6.50 17.33 -13.42
CA ARG A 26 -7.94 17.44 -13.20
C ARG A 26 -8.43 16.22 -12.41
N LEU A 27 -9.07 16.49 -11.29
CA LEU A 27 -9.79 15.48 -10.48
C LEU A 27 -11.08 15.11 -11.19
N ASP A 28 -11.25 13.86 -11.55
CA ASP A 28 -12.55 13.27 -11.86
C ASP A 28 -13.02 12.49 -10.64
N SER A 29 -14.00 13.07 -9.96
CA SER A 29 -14.62 12.50 -8.75
C SER A 29 -15.89 11.76 -9.15
N THR A 30 -15.84 10.43 -9.29
CA THR A 30 -17.09 9.64 -9.32
C THR A 30 -16.91 8.23 -8.77
N LEU A 31 -17.73 7.96 -7.76
CA LEU A 31 -18.35 6.69 -7.35
C LEU A 31 -17.51 5.69 -6.53
N ILE A 32 -17.80 5.73 -5.22
CA ILE A 32 -17.62 4.59 -4.32
C ILE A 32 -19.02 4.19 -3.80
N SER A 33 -19.42 2.94 -4.08
CA SER A 33 -20.60 2.31 -3.50
C SER A 33 -20.17 1.41 -2.33
N PRO A 34 -20.94 1.32 -1.22
CA PRO A 34 -20.52 0.59 -0.04
C PRO A 34 -20.65 -0.93 -0.23
N ALA A 35 -19.62 -1.67 0.18
CA ALA A 35 -19.59 -3.12 0.20
C ALA A 35 -20.16 -3.67 1.52
N GLN A 36 -20.91 -4.78 1.41
CA GLN A 36 -21.58 -5.49 2.51
C GLN A 36 -20.59 -6.31 3.36
N GLU A 37 -20.89 -6.44 4.65
CA GLU A 37 -20.17 -7.27 5.62
C GLU A 37 -20.18 -8.75 5.24
N VAL A 38 -19.03 -9.40 5.36
CA VAL A 38 -18.89 -10.86 5.26
C VAL A 38 -18.11 -11.38 6.46
N VAL A 39 -18.72 -12.31 7.16
CA VAL A 39 -18.17 -13.04 8.32
C VAL A 39 -17.17 -14.10 7.83
N THR A 40 -15.96 -14.11 8.37
CA THR A 40 -14.88 -15.02 7.97
C THR A 40 -14.60 -16.11 9.00
N THR A 41 -14.58 -17.36 8.56
CA THR A 41 -13.85 -18.45 9.21
C THR A 41 -13.30 -19.41 8.14
N ALA A 42 -11.98 -19.43 7.90
CA ALA A 42 -11.22 -20.61 7.44
C ALA A 42 -9.71 -20.36 7.34
N LEU A 43 -8.97 -21.19 7.97
CA LEU A 43 -7.61 -21.80 7.83
C LEU A 43 -6.68 -21.19 6.75
N ALA A 44 -6.04 -20.06 7.08
CA ALA A 44 -4.78 -19.65 6.46
C ALA A 44 -3.60 -20.24 7.28
N PRO A 45 -2.48 -20.61 6.66
CA PRO A 45 -1.32 -21.13 7.40
C PRO A 45 -0.85 -20.09 8.44
N GLU A 46 -0.56 -20.56 9.63
CA GLU A 46 -0.43 -19.85 10.92
C GLU A 46 0.55 -18.66 10.97
N HIS A 47 1.29 -18.36 9.89
CA HIS A 47 2.37 -17.35 9.85
C HIS A 47 2.34 -16.35 8.69
N THR A 48 1.30 -16.30 7.88
CA THR A 48 1.26 -15.37 6.75
C THR A 48 0.63 -14.03 7.13
N SER A 49 1.32 -12.93 6.78
CA SER A 49 0.74 -11.58 6.86
C SER A 49 -0.46 -11.45 5.92
N GLU A 50 -1.47 -10.69 6.32
CA GLU A 50 -2.71 -10.50 5.58
C GLU A 50 -2.81 -9.10 4.97
N PRO A 51 -3.54 -8.91 3.85
CA PRO A 51 -3.90 -7.60 3.35
C PRO A 51 -4.98 -6.95 4.20
N ILE A 52 -5.08 -5.64 4.19
CA ILE A 52 -6.25 -4.92 4.70
C ILE A 52 -7.27 -4.88 3.57
N LYS A 53 -8.39 -5.57 3.76
CA LYS A 53 -9.44 -5.73 2.75
C LYS A 53 -10.58 -4.72 2.91
N ASP A 54 -10.70 -4.10 4.07
CA ASP A 54 -11.72 -3.08 4.36
C ASP A 54 -11.14 -1.67 4.19
N MET A 55 -11.81 -0.86 3.39
CA MET A 55 -11.47 0.56 3.22
C MET A 55 -11.71 1.36 4.50
N VAL A 56 -12.69 0.95 5.32
CA VAL A 56 -12.97 1.57 6.61
C VAL A 56 -11.78 1.41 7.56
N ASP A 57 -11.14 0.25 7.57
CA ASP A 57 -9.95 0.03 8.39
C ASP A 57 -8.75 0.85 7.90
N ILE A 58 -8.60 1.03 6.57
CA ILE A 58 -7.57 1.91 6.01
C ILE A 58 -7.77 3.35 6.50
N ASP A 59 -9.00 3.85 6.43
CA ASP A 59 -9.36 5.19 6.90
C ASP A 59 -9.17 5.32 8.43
N ARG A 60 -9.60 4.32 9.20
CA ARG A 60 -9.42 4.26 10.66
C ARG A 60 -7.95 4.34 11.06
N ILE A 61 -7.08 3.58 10.39
CA ILE A 61 -5.63 3.59 10.65
C ILE A 61 -5.07 4.99 10.39
N SER A 62 -5.37 5.57 9.23
CA SER A 62 -4.87 6.90 8.88
C SER A 62 -5.33 7.97 9.86
N LYS A 63 -6.63 8.02 10.18
CA LYS A 63 -7.19 8.97 11.16
C LYS A 63 -6.58 8.81 12.55
N PHE A 64 -6.38 7.57 13.02
CA PHE A 64 -5.73 7.29 14.28
C PHE A 64 -4.30 7.82 14.32
N LEU A 65 -3.51 7.57 13.29
CA LEU A 65 -2.13 8.01 13.21
C LEU A 65 -2.01 9.54 13.16
N ILE A 66 -2.90 10.20 12.43
CA ILE A 66 -2.95 11.67 12.34
C ILE A 66 -3.35 12.25 13.71
N ALA A 67 -4.41 11.75 14.33
CA ALA A 67 -4.87 12.20 15.64
C ALA A 67 -3.81 12.00 16.74
N SER A 68 -3.01 10.94 16.64
CA SER A 68 -1.88 10.64 17.51
C SER A 68 -0.60 11.43 17.17
N LYS A 69 -0.63 12.32 16.18
CA LYS A 69 0.52 13.09 15.67
C LYS A 69 1.67 12.19 15.15
N ARG A 70 1.36 10.98 14.71
CA ARG A 70 2.31 10.00 14.16
C ARG A 70 2.39 10.17 12.64
N PHE A 71 2.74 11.37 12.18
CA PHE A 71 2.68 11.75 10.76
C PHE A 71 3.62 10.93 9.88
N ARG A 72 4.84 10.58 10.38
CA ARG A 72 5.75 9.67 9.67
C ARG A 72 5.13 8.28 9.46
N ASP A 73 4.48 7.75 10.48
CA ASP A 73 3.88 6.42 10.43
C ASP A 73 2.66 6.41 9.51
N ASN A 74 1.88 7.50 9.48
CA ASN A 74 0.80 7.69 8.51
C ASN A 74 1.36 7.74 7.07
N MET A 75 2.40 8.51 6.83
CA MET A 75 3.07 8.56 5.52
C MET A 75 3.62 7.17 5.13
N LEU A 76 4.25 6.44 6.06
CA LEU A 76 4.72 5.07 5.83
C LEU A 76 3.59 4.13 5.43
N PHE A 77 2.46 4.21 6.11
CA PHE A 77 1.28 3.40 5.84
C PHE A 77 0.71 3.71 4.46
N ILE A 78 0.38 4.96 4.19
CA ILE A 78 -0.23 5.38 2.90
C ILE A 78 0.71 5.11 1.72
N VAL A 79 1.98 5.50 1.81
CA VAL A 79 2.96 5.23 0.74
C VAL A 79 3.15 3.73 0.53
N GLY A 80 3.17 2.96 1.62
CA GLY A 80 3.35 1.51 1.57
C GLY A 80 2.24 0.78 0.82
N ILE A 81 0.98 1.14 1.08
CA ILE A 81 -0.20 0.53 0.43
C ILE A 81 -0.45 1.06 -0.99
N ASN A 82 0.15 2.21 -1.38
CA ASN A 82 -0.01 2.79 -2.71
C ASN A 82 1.11 2.45 -3.68
N PHE A 83 2.33 2.19 -3.21
CA PHE A 83 3.45 1.84 -4.07
C PHE A 83 3.70 0.34 -4.21
N GLY A 84 3.22 -0.46 -3.26
CA GLY A 84 3.39 -1.90 -3.26
C GLY A 84 4.85 -2.37 -3.33
N LEU A 85 5.78 -1.56 -2.81
CA LEU A 85 7.21 -1.89 -2.76
C LEU A 85 7.50 -2.95 -1.70
N ARG A 86 8.60 -3.68 -1.86
CA ARG A 86 9.15 -4.48 -0.76
C ARG A 86 9.63 -3.56 0.36
N ALA A 87 9.52 -4.00 1.61
CA ALA A 87 9.96 -3.22 2.77
C ALA A 87 11.43 -2.75 2.65
N SER A 88 12.30 -3.60 2.06
CA SER A 88 13.70 -3.25 1.80
C SER A 88 13.88 -2.06 0.84
N ASP A 89 12.98 -1.91 -0.12
CA ASP A 89 13.03 -0.88 -1.12
C ASP A 89 12.24 0.37 -0.66
N LEU A 90 11.10 0.15 0.00
CA LEU A 90 10.26 1.19 0.60
C LEU A 90 11.05 2.06 1.57
N ARG A 91 11.76 1.42 2.53
CA ARG A 91 12.56 2.14 3.54
C ARG A 91 13.68 3.01 2.97
N MET A 92 14.12 2.73 1.75
CA MET A 92 15.23 3.44 1.10
C MET A 92 14.77 4.64 0.26
N LEU A 93 13.47 4.91 0.19
CA LEU A 93 12.96 6.07 -0.52
C LEU A 93 13.40 7.37 0.16
N ARG A 94 13.76 8.35 -0.66
CA ARG A 94 14.10 9.71 -0.26
C ARG A 94 13.05 10.69 -0.78
N PHE A 95 12.97 11.87 -0.18
CA PHE A 95 12.09 12.93 -0.70
C PHE A 95 12.44 13.30 -2.13
N SER A 96 13.71 13.28 -2.51
CA SER A 96 14.17 13.49 -3.90
C SER A 96 13.65 12.46 -4.90
N ASN A 97 13.15 11.29 -4.47
CA ASN A 97 12.46 10.39 -5.37
C ASN A 97 11.09 10.93 -5.80
N LEU A 98 10.39 11.63 -4.89
CA LEU A 98 9.02 12.11 -5.09
C LEU A 98 8.96 13.57 -5.51
N ILE A 99 9.91 14.39 -5.06
CA ILE A 99 9.94 15.84 -5.24
C ILE A 99 11.19 16.21 -6.03
N ASN A 100 11.07 17.12 -6.97
CA ASN A 100 12.22 17.63 -7.73
C ASN A 100 12.86 18.85 -7.05
N ASP A 101 13.97 19.35 -7.62
CA ASP A 101 14.74 20.48 -7.06
C ASP A 101 13.94 21.80 -7.08
N ASN A 102 12.87 21.89 -7.87
CA ASN A 102 11.96 23.03 -7.90
C ASN A 102 10.79 22.89 -6.90
N LEU A 103 10.87 21.93 -5.97
CA LEU A 103 9.85 21.62 -4.98
C LEU A 103 8.49 21.25 -5.58
N VAL A 104 8.50 20.56 -6.72
CA VAL A 104 7.31 20.06 -7.40
C VAL A 104 7.29 18.55 -7.30
N PHE A 105 6.14 17.97 -6.94
CA PHE A 105 5.96 16.52 -7.00
C PHE A 105 6.12 16.03 -8.43
N LYS A 106 6.90 14.95 -8.58
CA LYS A 106 7.09 14.24 -9.85
C LYS A 106 5.84 13.42 -10.18
N ASP A 107 5.57 13.20 -11.45
CA ASP A 107 4.51 12.27 -11.87
C ASP A 107 4.87 10.81 -11.55
N SER A 108 6.15 10.47 -11.69
CA SER A 108 6.65 9.13 -11.44
C SER A 108 8.16 9.14 -11.18
N PHE A 109 8.66 8.05 -10.60
CA PHE A 109 10.09 7.88 -10.36
C PHE A 109 10.53 6.43 -10.63
N PRO A 110 11.80 6.21 -11.05
CA PRO A 110 12.34 4.88 -11.28
C PRO A 110 12.72 4.19 -9.97
N VAL A 111 12.41 2.89 -9.86
CA VAL A 111 12.83 2.04 -8.75
C VAL A 111 13.69 0.88 -9.26
N PHE A 112 14.82 0.65 -8.57
CA PHE A 112 15.73 -0.45 -8.78
C PHE A 112 15.59 -1.44 -7.61
N GLU A 113 14.78 -2.48 -7.76
CA GLU A 113 14.60 -3.48 -6.70
C GLU A 113 15.90 -4.29 -6.46
N LYS A 114 16.39 -4.30 -5.20
CA LYS A 114 17.64 -4.98 -4.82
C LYS A 114 17.63 -6.47 -5.15
N LYS A 115 16.51 -7.18 -4.92
CA LYS A 115 16.40 -8.63 -5.09
C LYS A 115 16.49 -9.08 -6.56
N THR A 116 16.12 -8.22 -7.51
CA THR A 116 16.13 -8.54 -8.95
C THR A 116 17.35 -7.98 -9.67
N ARG A 117 18.23 -7.27 -8.96
CA ARG A 117 19.40 -6.59 -9.52
C ARG A 117 20.39 -7.54 -10.21
N ASN A 118 20.53 -8.77 -9.69
CA ASN A 118 21.52 -9.74 -10.18
C ASN A 118 20.93 -10.80 -11.12
N THR A 119 19.60 -10.92 -11.23
CA THR A 119 18.93 -12.00 -11.98
C THR A 119 18.42 -11.58 -13.36
N ARG A 120 18.35 -10.29 -13.67
CA ARG A 120 17.86 -9.80 -14.95
C ARG A 120 19.02 -9.44 -15.88
N LYS A 121 19.11 -10.14 -17.03
CA LYS A 121 20.06 -9.84 -18.13
C LYS A 121 19.88 -8.43 -18.73
N ARG A 122 18.73 -7.77 -18.54
CA ARG A 122 18.46 -6.37 -18.90
C ARG A 122 17.86 -5.64 -17.68
N LYS A 123 18.57 -4.64 -17.17
CA LYS A 123 18.11 -3.71 -16.12
C LYS A 123 16.99 -2.84 -16.74
N LYS A 124 15.75 -3.24 -16.61
CA LYS A 124 14.61 -2.43 -17.02
C LYS A 124 14.13 -1.67 -15.78
N ASN A 125 14.19 -0.34 -15.81
CA ASN A 125 13.65 0.50 -14.75
C ASN A 125 12.16 0.23 -14.63
N ARG A 126 11.70 0.07 -13.40
CA ARG A 126 10.28 0.09 -13.07
C ARG A 126 9.94 1.50 -12.62
N TYR A 127 8.93 2.10 -13.22
CA TYR A 127 8.43 3.41 -12.82
C TYR A 127 7.24 3.24 -11.90
N ILE A 128 7.20 4.03 -10.84
CA ILE A 128 6.07 4.12 -9.91
C ILE A 128 5.45 5.49 -10.10
N THR A 129 4.15 5.52 -10.37
CA THR A 129 3.37 6.75 -10.47
C THR A 129 3.00 7.22 -9.06
N ILE A 130 3.15 8.50 -8.80
CA ILE A 130 2.77 9.14 -7.55
C ILE A 130 1.32 9.58 -7.69
N ASN A 131 0.44 9.08 -6.81
CA ASN A 131 -0.96 9.45 -6.77
C ASN A 131 -1.25 10.50 -5.69
N ASP A 132 -2.47 11.06 -5.71
CA ASP A 132 -2.85 12.16 -4.83
C ASP A 132 -2.82 11.77 -3.35
N ALA A 133 -3.17 10.52 -2.99
CA ALA A 133 -3.09 10.05 -1.60
C ALA A 133 -1.65 10.08 -1.05
N VAL A 134 -0.68 9.76 -1.89
CA VAL A 134 0.74 9.85 -1.52
C VAL A 134 1.17 11.31 -1.40
N VAL A 135 0.75 12.17 -2.33
CA VAL A 135 1.02 13.62 -2.27
C VAL A 135 0.51 14.20 -0.96
N GLU A 136 -0.75 13.90 -0.62
CA GLU A 136 -1.40 14.37 0.61
C GLU A 136 -0.65 13.91 1.87
N ALA A 137 -0.32 12.61 1.96
CA ALA A 137 0.38 12.05 3.12
C ALA A 137 1.79 12.63 3.29
N VAL A 138 2.52 12.87 2.20
CA VAL A 138 3.85 13.49 2.23
C VAL A 138 3.75 14.97 2.61
N THR A 139 2.78 15.70 2.04
CA THR A 139 2.53 17.10 2.37
C THR A 139 2.20 17.26 3.85
N LEU A 140 1.28 16.44 4.38
CA LEU A 140 0.92 16.45 5.79
C LEU A 140 2.13 16.20 6.70
N TYR A 141 3.02 15.27 6.32
CA TYR A 141 4.25 15.03 7.06
C TYR A 141 5.16 16.27 7.07
N LEU A 142 5.36 16.89 5.91
CA LEU A 142 6.24 18.08 5.77
C LEU A 142 5.67 19.29 6.52
N GLU A 143 4.35 19.46 6.57
CA GLU A 143 3.69 20.52 7.36
C GLU A 143 3.95 20.41 8.86
N ASN A 144 4.15 19.19 9.34
CA ASN A 144 4.31 18.90 10.76
C ASN A 144 5.76 18.55 11.15
N THR A 145 6.69 18.58 10.20
CA THR A 145 8.10 18.23 10.44
C THR A 145 9.01 19.28 9.80
N PRO A 146 9.58 20.19 10.60
CA PRO A 146 10.48 21.24 10.07
C PRO A 146 11.83 20.65 9.66
N ASN A 147 12.56 21.39 8.83
CA ASN A 147 13.94 21.12 8.45
C ASN A 147 14.16 19.77 7.74
N VAL A 148 13.24 19.40 6.85
CA VAL A 148 13.38 18.21 5.99
C VAL A 148 14.10 18.60 4.69
N SER A 149 15.12 17.82 4.32
CA SER A 149 15.85 17.97 3.05
C SER A 149 15.37 16.98 1.99
N LEU A 150 15.55 17.33 0.71
CA LEU A 150 15.29 16.41 -0.41
C LEU A 150 16.15 15.14 -0.33
N SER A 151 17.34 15.21 0.24
CA SER A 151 18.25 14.08 0.45
C SER A 151 17.82 13.14 1.59
N ASP A 152 16.93 13.59 2.47
CA ASP A 152 16.46 12.79 3.60
C ASP A 152 15.66 11.57 3.16
N TYR A 153 15.73 10.48 3.94
CA TYR A 153 14.85 9.34 3.78
C TYR A 153 13.42 9.73 4.17
N LEU A 154 12.41 9.26 3.39
CA LEU A 154 11.00 9.45 3.73
C LEU A 154 10.67 8.92 5.13
N PHE A 155 11.28 7.80 5.49
CA PHE A 155 11.02 7.11 6.75
C PHE A 155 12.30 7.03 7.57
N ARG A 156 12.66 8.16 8.18
CA ARG A 156 13.83 8.22 9.09
C ARG A 156 13.57 7.40 10.35
N SER A 157 14.64 6.84 10.89
CA SER A 157 14.59 6.16 12.18
C SER A 157 14.39 7.19 13.30
N GLU A 158 13.45 6.92 14.21
CA GLU A 158 13.24 7.69 15.45
C GLU A 158 13.68 6.88 16.68
N SER A 159 14.53 5.87 16.48
CA SER A 159 15.10 5.10 17.59
C SER A 159 15.98 5.97 18.46
N ARG A 160 15.88 5.82 19.79
CA ARG A 160 16.72 6.53 20.76
C ARG A 160 18.23 6.31 20.55
N ASN A 161 18.58 5.19 19.90
CA ASN A 161 19.97 4.84 19.61
C ASN A 161 20.47 5.41 18.26
N SER A 162 19.60 6.02 17.47
CA SER A 162 19.99 6.70 16.23
C SER A 162 20.33 8.15 16.54
N THR A 163 21.60 8.40 16.84
CA THR A 163 22.13 9.73 17.05
C THR A 163 21.96 10.57 15.78
N GLY A 164 21.00 11.52 15.77
CA GLY A 164 20.82 12.49 14.69
C GLY A 164 20.41 11.86 13.35
N SER A 165 19.49 11.00 13.38
CA SER A 165 18.82 10.13 12.41
C SER A 165 18.88 10.53 10.93
N THR A 166 20.02 10.40 10.29
CA THR A 166 20.13 10.34 8.84
C THR A 166 19.79 8.93 8.30
N GLU A 167 19.62 7.94 9.18
CA GLU A 167 19.40 6.55 8.81
C GLU A 167 17.93 6.23 8.54
N PRO A 168 17.64 5.37 7.54
CA PRO A 168 16.28 4.94 7.26
C PRO A 168 15.79 3.97 8.34
N ILE A 169 14.48 3.94 8.59
CA ILE A 169 13.83 2.97 9.47
C ILE A 169 14.24 1.54 9.12
N THR A 170 14.39 0.67 10.12
CA THR A 170 14.65 -0.77 9.90
C THR A 170 13.37 -1.51 9.54
N ILE A 171 13.49 -2.69 8.89
CA ILE A 171 12.31 -3.56 8.61
C ILE A 171 11.65 -3.99 9.93
N GLN A 172 12.43 -4.27 10.96
CA GLN A 172 11.92 -4.56 12.30
C GLN A 172 11.14 -3.37 12.87
N GLY A 173 11.63 -2.14 12.67
CA GLY A 173 10.95 -0.92 13.07
C GLY A 173 9.60 -0.78 12.36
N ILE A 174 9.54 -1.01 11.05
CA ILE A 174 8.27 -1.03 10.29
C ILE A 174 7.31 -2.05 10.89
N ASN A 175 7.78 -3.29 11.14
CA ASN A 175 6.93 -4.34 11.70
C ASN A 175 6.42 -4.01 13.10
N LEU A 176 7.24 -3.37 13.96
CA LEU A 176 6.82 -2.91 15.30
C LEU A 176 5.73 -1.85 15.21
N ILE A 177 5.88 -0.87 14.32
CA ILE A 177 4.86 0.17 14.07
C ILE A 177 3.55 -0.47 13.66
N LEU A 178 3.56 -1.36 12.67
CA LEU A 178 2.35 -1.96 12.13
C LEU A 178 1.66 -2.88 13.14
N LYS A 179 2.43 -3.67 13.91
CA LYS A 179 1.89 -4.47 15.02
C LYS A 179 1.27 -3.60 16.12
N GLY A 180 1.91 -2.49 16.46
CA GLY A 180 1.37 -1.51 17.40
C GLY A 180 0.04 -0.94 16.93
N ILE A 181 -0.06 -0.53 15.66
CA ILE A 181 -1.31 -0.03 15.06
C ILE A 181 -2.43 -1.08 15.14
N ALA A 182 -2.14 -2.34 14.80
CA ALA A 182 -3.12 -3.42 14.88
C ALA A 182 -3.61 -3.62 16.32
N SER A 183 -2.68 -3.60 17.29
CA SER A 183 -3.02 -3.71 18.72
C SER A 183 -3.85 -2.53 19.21
N ASP A 184 -3.44 -1.30 18.90
CA ASP A 184 -4.09 -0.06 19.38
C ASP A 184 -5.53 0.07 18.86
N LEU A 185 -5.77 -0.42 17.63
CA LEU A 185 -7.08 -0.37 16.98
C LEU A 185 -7.91 -1.66 17.13
N GLY A 186 -7.36 -2.69 17.77
CA GLY A 186 -8.03 -3.98 17.89
C GLY A 186 -8.27 -4.68 16.53
N LEU A 187 -7.39 -4.47 15.55
CA LEU A 187 -7.53 -5.07 14.24
C LEU A 187 -7.16 -6.55 14.31
N ASN A 188 -8.06 -7.42 13.87
CA ASN A 188 -7.81 -8.85 13.77
C ASN A 188 -7.06 -9.21 12.48
N VAL A 189 -5.89 -8.58 12.26
CA VAL A 189 -5.05 -8.77 11.08
C VAL A 189 -3.61 -9.03 11.51
N LYS A 190 -2.98 -10.05 10.95
CA LYS A 190 -1.52 -10.29 11.12
C LYS A 190 -0.73 -9.23 10.35
N PHE A 191 -0.64 -8.02 10.93
CA PHE A 191 -0.14 -6.84 10.28
C PHE A 191 1.40 -6.77 10.31
N SER A 192 2.01 -6.71 9.13
CA SER A 192 3.46 -6.61 8.95
C SER A 192 3.80 -5.78 7.71
N SER A 193 5.09 -5.55 7.47
CA SER A 193 5.56 -4.86 6.28
C SER A 193 5.14 -5.52 4.95
N HIS A 194 4.90 -6.84 4.96
CA HIS A 194 4.33 -7.54 3.81
C HIS A 194 2.85 -7.26 3.61
N SER A 195 2.11 -6.95 4.68
CA SER A 195 0.70 -6.57 4.58
C SER A 195 0.49 -5.32 3.74
N LEU A 196 1.38 -4.32 3.83
CA LEU A 196 1.31 -3.13 3.00
C LEU A 196 1.31 -3.46 1.50
N ARG A 197 2.23 -4.33 1.08
CA ARG A 197 2.33 -4.75 -0.31
C ARG A 197 1.17 -5.68 -0.72
N LYS A 198 0.70 -6.55 0.19
CA LYS A 198 -0.50 -7.38 -0.06
C LYS A 198 -1.76 -6.53 -0.21
N THR A 199 -1.92 -5.50 0.62
CA THR A 199 -3.02 -4.53 0.52
C THR A 199 -3.02 -3.82 -0.84
N PHE A 200 -1.84 -3.36 -1.30
CA PHE A 200 -1.71 -2.83 -2.67
C PHE A 200 -2.18 -3.82 -3.73
N CYS A 201 -1.74 -5.09 -3.62
CA CYS A 201 -2.11 -6.13 -4.58
C CYS A 201 -3.62 -6.39 -4.60
N TYR A 202 -4.20 -6.54 -3.41
CA TYR A 202 -5.63 -6.75 -3.24
C TYR A 202 -6.45 -5.63 -3.89
N TRP A 203 -6.19 -4.38 -3.53
CA TRP A 203 -6.94 -3.24 -4.05
C TRP A 203 -6.71 -2.99 -5.53
N MET A 204 -5.54 -3.28 -6.07
CA MET A 204 -5.28 -3.24 -7.51
C MET A 204 -6.14 -4.24 -8.28
N MET A 205 -6.44 -5.41 -7.71
CA MET A 205 -7.35 -6.40 -8.33
C MET A 205 -8.80 -5.97 -8.18
N VAL A 206 -9.24 -5.63 -6.96
CA VAL A 206 -10.63 -5.24 -6.66
C VAL A 206 -11.07 -4.04 -7.50
N GLN A 207 -10.29 -2.96 -7.54
CA GLN A 207 -10.60 -1.76 -8.34
C GLN A 207 -10.60 -2.03 -9.84
N GLY A 208 -9.96 -3.10 -10.30
CA GLY A 208 -9.94 -3.52 -11.68
C GLY A 208 -11.04 -4.51 -12.05
N HIS A 209 -12.05 -4.71 -11.20
CA HIS A 209 -13.12 -5.69 -11.42
C HIS A 209 -12.59 -7.10 -11.73
N ASN A 210 -11.45 -7.47 -11.16
CA ASN A 210 -10.79 -8.78 -11.30
C ASN A 210 -10.49 -9.20 -12.75
N GLU A 211 -10.34 -8.25 -13.67
CA GLU A 211 -10.01 -8.55 -15.07
C GLU A 211 -8.69 -9.32 -15.19
N PRO A 212 -8.58 -10.37 -16.04
CA PRO A 212 -7.34 -11.13 -16.25
C PRO A 212 -6.14 -10.26 -16.64
N ARG A 213 -6.38 -9.17 -17.38
CA ARG A 213 -5.35 -8.19 -17.76
C ARG A 213 -4.73 -7.50 -16.54
N ARG A 214 -5.52 -7.28 -15.46
CA ARG A 214 -5.03 -6.70 -14.21
C ARG A 214 -4.01 -7.59 -13.52
N LEU A 215 -4.23 -8.89 -13.53
CA LEU A 215 -3.27 -9.86 -12.99
C LEU A 215 -1.91 -9.78 -13.68
N LEU A 216 -1.90 -9.69 -15.02
CA LEU A 216 -0.66 -9.52 -15.80
C LEU A 216 0.00 -8.17 -15.53
N LEU A 217 -0.79 -7.10 -15.38
CA LEU A 217 -0.29 -5.78 -15.02
C LEU A 217 0.36 -5.81 -13.63
N LEU A 218 -0.34 -6.40 -12.66
CA LEU A 218 0.15 -6.55 -11.29
C LEU A 218 1.43 -7.41 -11.24
N GLN A 219 1.49 -8.51 -11.99
CA GLN A 219 2.71 -9.32 -12.13
C GLN A 219 3.91 -8.46 -12.61
N LYS A 220 3.70 -7.60 -13.61
CA LYS A 220 4.73 -6.67 -14.10
C LYS A 220 5.10 -5.63 -13.05
N MET A 221 4.12 -5.06 -12.37
CA MET A 221 4.31 -4.06 -11.30
C MET A 221 5.06 -4.64 -10.11
N LEU A 222 4.84 -5.88 -9.76
CA LEU A 222 5.51 -6.56 -8.65
C LEU A 222 6.88 -7.13 -9.04
N GLY A 223 7.15 -7.25 -10.33
CA GLY A 223 8.37 -7.89 -10.84
C GLY A 223 8.40 -9.40 -10.59
N HIS A 224 7.23 -10.05 -10.51
CA HIS A 224 7.13 -11.49 -10.33
C HIS A 224 7.47 -12.24 -11.61
N SER A 225 8.16 -13.39 -11.47
CA SER A 225 8.57 -14.22 -12.60
C SER A 225 7.42 -15.07 -13.18
N SER A 226 6.37 -15.33 -12.37
CA SER A 226 5.19 -16.08 -12.79
C SER A 226 3.90 -15.45 -12.27
N THR A 227 2.80 -15.71 -12.97
CA THR A 227 1.45 -15.33 -12.55
C THR A 227 1.05 -16.02 -11.24
N MET A 228 1.50 -17.28 -11.04
CA MET A 228 1.25 -18.04 -9.81
C MET A 228 1.81 -17.33 -8.57
N GLN A 229 3.01 -16.74 -8.65
CA GLN A 229 3.55 -15.94 -7.54
C GLN A 229 2.67 -14.73 -7.22
N THR A 230 2.05 -14.13 -8.24
CA THR A 230 1.16 -13.00 -8.05
C THR A 230 -0.15 -13.43 -7.40
N LEU A 231 -0.74 -14.55 -7.84
CA LEU A 231 -1.94 -15.13 -7.25
C LEU A 231 -1.73 -15.51 -5.77
N THR A 232 -0.64 -16.20 -5.46
CA THR A 232 -0.28 -16.52 -4.06
C THR A 232 -0.11 -15.25 -3.21
N TYR A 233 0.33 -14.15 -3.83
CA TYR A 233 0.55 -12.89 -3.13
C TYR A 233 -0.75 -12.11 -2.88
N ILE A 234 -1.72 -12.22 -3.79
CA ILE A 234 -3.06 -11.64 -3.64
C ILE A 234 -3.82 -12.37 -2.53
N GLY A 235 -3.54 -13.68 -2.36
CA GLY A 235 -4.25 -14.57 -1.46
C GLY A 235 -5.64 -14.85 -2.02
N LEU A 236 -5.75 -15.87 -2.87
CA LEU A 236 -7.06 -16.46 -3.14
C LEU A 236 -7.50 -17.12 -1.85
N ASP A 237 -8.40 -16.49 -1.12
CA ASP A 237 -8.95 -17.02 0.12
C ASP A 237 -9.93 -18.16 -0.17
N ALA A 238 -10.04 -19.07 0.81
CA ALA A 238 -11.08 -20.10 0.79
C ALA A 238 -12.48 -19.49 0.64
N ASP A 239 -12.68 -18.27 1.12
CA ASP A 239 -13.93 -17.52 1.01
C ASP A 239 -14.23 -17.10 -0.42
N GLU A 240 -13.24 -16.60 -1.19
CA GLU A 240 -13.42 -16.28 -2.63
C GLU A 240 -13.76 -17.53 -3.44
N ILE A 241 -13.15 -18.68 -3.09
CA ILE A 241 -13.48 -19.97 -3.70
C ILE A 241 -14.91 -20.40 -3.33
N ALA A 242 -15.29 -20.26 -2.06
CA ALA A 242 -16.64 -20.58 -1.60
C ALA A 242 -17.70 -19.67 -2.25
N ASP A 243 -17.42 -18.37 -2.41
CA ASP A 243 -18.30 -17.43 -3.09
C ASP A 243 -18.41 -17.74 -4.59
N ALA A 244 -17.31 -18.14 -5.23
CA ALA A 244 -17.38 -18.62 -6.62
C ALA A 244 -18.30 -19.83 -6.76
N TYR A 245 -18.27 -20.77 -5.81
CA TYR A 245 -19.20 -21.90 -5.77
C TYR A 245 -20.64 -21.46 -5.50
N ARG A 246 -20.89 -20.59 -4.53
CA ARG A 246 -22.22 -20.06 -4.21
C ARG A 246 -22.84 -19.31 -5.38
N ASN A 247 -22.04 -18.57 -6.14
CA ASN A 247 -22.49 -17.80 -7.29
C ASN A 247 -22.64 -18.65 -8.57
N LEU A 248 -22.13 -19.89 -8.58
CA LEU A 248 -22.22 -20.81 -9.71
C LEU A 248 -23.61 -21.51 -9.73
N ASN A 249 -24.68 -20.78 -9.94
CA ASN A 249 -26.07 -21.29 -9.94
C ASN A 249 -26.45 -21.88 -11.30
N ILE A 250 -25.68 -22.85 -11.82
CA ILE A 250 -25.97 -23.50 -13.11
C ILE A 250 -27.25 -24.37 -12.97
N GLY A 251 -28.26 -24.11 -13.78
CA GLY A 251 -29.51 -24.88 -13.79
C GLY A 251 -30.54 -24.45 -12.73
N TYR A 252 -30.25 -23.44 -11.92
CA TYR A 252 -31.19 -22.87 -10.98
C TYR A 252 -32.08 -21.82 -11.69
N SER A 253 -33.38 -22.09 -11.84
CA SER A 253 -34.32 -21.09 -12.37
C SER A 253 -34.75 -20.15 -11.25
N GLN A 254 -34.60 -18.85 -11.42
CA GLN A 254 -34.90 -17.81 -10.42
C GLN A 254 -36.33 -17.80 -9.87
N GLY A 255 -37.21 -18.67 -10.35
CA GLY A 255 -38.61 -18.78 -9.90
C GLY A 255 -38.89 -19.82 -8.81
N ARG A 256 -37.92 -20.65 -8.42
CA ARG A 256 -38.14 -21.73 -7.43
C ARG A 256 -37.67 -21.42 -6.00
N GLY A 257 -37.04 -20.24 -5.75
CA GLY A 257 -36.55 -19.90 -4.42
C GLY A 257 -37.63 -19.74 -3.34
N ASN A 258 -38.86 -19.48 -3.73
CA ASN A 258 -40.00 -19.38 -2.79
C ASN A 258 -40.74 -20.72 -2.54
N VAL A 259 -40.46 -21.76 -3.30
CA VAL A 259 -41.16 -23.04 -3.18
C VAL A 259 -40.51 -23.94 -2.11
N ILE A 260 -39.23 -23.82 -1.87
CA ILE A 260 -38.53 -24.67 -0.88
C ILE A 260 -38.88 -24.25 0.55
N ASN A 261 -39.10 -22.97 0.81
CA ASN A 261 -39.50 -22.49 2.13
C ASN A 261 -40.98 -22.81 2.49
N SER A 262 -41.85 -23.06 1.49
CA SER A 262 -43.23 -23.45 1.74
C SER A 262 -43.39 -24.96 1.96
N VAL A 263 -42.51 -25.79 1.43
CA VAL A 263 -42.57 -27.26 1.59
C VAL A 263 -42.03 -27.73 2.94
N ILE A 264 -41.12 -26.96 3.58
CA ILE A 264 -40.52 -27.34 4.87
C ILE A 264 -41.44 -27.04 6.06
N PHE A 265 -42.45 -26.20 5.90
CA PHE A 265 -43.36 -25.82 7.00
C PHE A 265 -44.73 -26.52 6.99
N GLU A 266 -45.02 -27.42 6.01
CA GLU A 266 -46.28 -28.16 5.98
C GLU A 266 -46.22 -29.59 6.61
N GLU A 267 -45.04 -30.08 7.01
CA GLU A 267 -44.91 -31.41 7.63
C GLU A 267 -45.04 -31.43 9.16
N ASP A 268 -45.13 -30.28 9.86
CA ASP A 268 -45.28 -30.22 11.32
C ASP A 268 -46.71 -29.84 11.80
N ALA A 269 -47.72 -30.00 10.98
CA ALA A 269 -49.11 -29.71 11.33
C ALA A 269 -50.04 -30.91 11.06
N VAL A 270 -49.71 -32.08 11.71
CA VAL A 270 -50.71 -33.14 11.97
C VAL A 270 -50.42 -33.80 13.32
#